data_a35452a2187d966aaa5bde1b36054b1e
#
_entry.id   a35452a2187d966aaa5bde1b36054b1e
#
_cell.length_a   1.000
_cell.length_b   1.000
_cell.length_c   1.000
_cell.angle_alpha   90.00
_cell.angle_beta   90.00
_cell.angle_gamma   90.00
#
_symmetry.space_group_name_H-M   'P 1'
#
loop_
_entity.id
_entity.type
_entity.pdbx_description
1 polymer ?
#
loop_
_entity_poly.entity_id
_entity_poly.type
_entity_poly.pdbx_seq_one_letter_code
_entity_poly.pdbx_strand_id
1 'polypeptide(L)'
;GLIMDNFVLTCCSTVDLDEAFFKKRHIPFVCFHFRMDGVDYPDDLGHSISFKDFYDRIRNGATPTTSQVNSSEFIEFWEPFVKEGKNILHISLSSGISGVVNSAILAQKYLMEKYPGSVVKVVDSLGASSGYGMLVEYVADMKDEGKTLEECYEWAEEHKLNIHHWFFSTNLTSYRRGGRISSASFFLGQLLKICPLLNMDYLGRLIPRKKIRTKDKTIIETVNMMIEHAEDGTNYNGKCFICHSDCLDDAIKVKDLVESKFPNLKGKVRIYSVGTTIGSHTGPGTVARSEERRVGKECRSRWS
;
A
#
# COMPACT_ATOMS: atom_id res chain seq x y z
N GLY A 1 36.29 5.63 -12.97
CA GLY A 1 35.44 5.14 -11.93
C GLY A 1 33.98 5.26 -12.29
N LEU A 2 33.23 4.21 -12.13
CA LEU A 2 31.78 4.23 -12.26
C LEU A 2 31.22 5.20 -11.22
N ILE A 3 30.64 6.31 -11.70
CA ILE A 3 29.87 7.19 -10.83
C ILE A 3 28.56 6.45 -10.53
N MET A 4 28.47 5.95 -9.31
CA MET A 4 27.20 5.37 -8.86
C MET A 4 26.18 6.50 -8.71
N ASP A 5 25.00 6.32 -9.28
CA ASP A 5 23.88 7.24 -9.11
C ASP A 5 23.50 7.26 -7.63
N ASN A 6 23.75 8.37 -6.98
CA ASN A 6 23.52 8.52 -5.54
C ASN A 6 22.15 9.16 -5.31
N PHE A 7 21.12 8.34 -5.26
CA PHE A 7 19.78 8.82 -4.95
C PHE A 7 19.22 8.14 -3.69
N VAL A 8 18.25 8.78 -3.08
CA VAL A 8 17.52 8.27 -1.93
C VAL A 8 16.14 7.84 -2.38
N LEU A 9 15.79 6.58 -2.10
CA LEU A 9 14.43 6.08 -2.28
C LEU A 9 13.63 6.38 -1.03
N THR A 10 12.49 7.04 -1.17
CA THR A 10 11.61 7.38 -0.05
C THR A 10 10.18 6.92 -0.28
N CYS A 11 9.42 6.80 0.78
CA CYS A 11 7.99 6.48 0.73
C CYS A 11 7.28 7.09 1.95
N CYS A 12 5.97 6.86 2.06
CA CYS A 12 5.19 7.25 3.24
C CYS A 12 4.98 6.04 4.15
N SER A 13 4.62 6.29 5.41
CA SER A 13 4.30 5.25 6.39
C SER A 13 3.19 4.30 5.92
N THR A 14 2.33 4.76 5.00
CA THR A 14 1.20 4.00 4.45
C THR A 14 1.57 2.82 3.55
N VAL A 15 2.85 2.51 3.39
CA VAL A 15 3.31 1.24 2.82
C VAL A 15 2.98 0.05 3.73
N ASP A 16 2.78 0.31 5.02
CA ASP A 16 2.42 -0.70 6.02
C ASP A 16 3.36 -1.92 6.03
N LEU A 17 4.65 -1.68 5.78
CA LEU A 17 5.70 -2.65 5.99
C LEU A 17 6.21 -2.52 7.43
N ASP A 18 6.99 -3.48 7.89
CA ASP A 18 7.44 -3.48 9.28
C ASP A 18 8.74 -2.67 9.49
N GLU A 19 9.04 -2.42 10.76
CA GLU A 19 10.24 -1.69 11.15
C GLU A 19 11.52 -2.39 10.67
N ALA A 20 11.53 -3.72 10.67
CA ALA A 20 12.66 -4.51 10.21
C ALA A 20 12.99 -4.23 8.74
N PHE A 21 11.96 -4.07 7.89
CA PHE A 21 12.15 -3.68 6.50
C PHE A 21 12.88 -2.33 6.38
N PHE A 22 12.39 -1.31 7.05
CA PHE A 22 12.97 0.03 6.95
C PHE A 22 14.40 0.08 7.48
N LYS A 23 14.68 -0.60 8.59
CA LYS A 23 16.04 -0.68 9.15
C LYS A 23 17.01 -1.42 8.22
N LYS A 24 16.57 -2.56 7.69
CA LYS A 24 17.41 -3.40 6.82
C LYS A 24 17.70 -2.72 5.49
N ARG A 25 16.70 -2.04 4.89
CA ARG A 25 16.83 -1.47 3.55
C ARG A 25 17.27 -0.01 3.57
N HIS A 26 17.33 0.63 4.73
CA HIS A 26 17.72 2.05 4.89
C HIS A 26 16.86 2.98 4.01
N ILE A 27 15.56 2.79 4.05
CA ILE A 27 14.61 3.61 3.31
C ILE A 27 13.98 4.62 4.27
N PRO A 28 14.23 5.93 4.07
CA PRO A 28 13.54 6.95 4.84
C PRO A 28 12.06 6.99 4.47
N PHE A 29 11.22 7.22 5.46
CA PHE A 29 9.79 7.37 5.23
C PHE A 29 9.24 8.56 6.02
N VAL A 30 8.17 9.15 5.51
CA VAL A 30 7.47 10.25 6.14
C VAL A 30 6.09 9.78 6.59
N CYS A 31 5.68 10.22 7.78
CA CYS A 31 4.47 9.72 8.42
C CYS A 31 3.23 10.51 8.01
N PHE A 32 2.17 9.80 7.67
CA PHE A 32 0.81 10.31 7.73
C PHE A 32 0.44 10.52 9.20
N HIS A 33 -0.72 11.10 9.46
CA HIS A 33 -1.21 11.38 10.81
C HIS A 33 -2.66 10.93 10.94
N PHE A 34 -3.05 10.64 12.16
CA PHE A 34 -4.44 10.37 12.49
C PHE A 34 -4.80 11.04 13.82
N ARG A 35 -6.08 11.35 13.96
CA ARG A 35 -6.64 11.91 15.19
C ARG A 35 -7.64 10.93 15.76
N MET A 36 -7.47 10.57 17.01
CA MET A 36 -8.37 9.63 17.71
C MET A 36 -8.57 10.10 19.15
N ASP A 37 -9.83 10.14 19.57
CA ASP A 37 -10.20 10.58 20.91
C ASP A 37 -9.62 11.95 21.27
N GLY A 38 -9.59 12.86 20.30
CA GLY A 38 -9.09 14.23 20.48
C GLY A 38 -7.58 14.40 20.51
N VAL A 39 -6.82 13.33 20.24
CA VAL A 39 -5.35 13.35 20.26
C VAL A 39 -4.82 13.09 18.84
N ASP A 40 -3.82 13.87 18.43
CA ASP A 40 -3.13 13.71 17.17
C ASP A 40 -1.93 12.77 17.32
N TYR A 41 -1.82 11.80 16.40
CA TYR A 41 -0.76 10.81 16.39
C TYR A 41 -0.11 10.73 15.01
N PRO A 42 1.20 10.49 14.92
CA PRO A 42 1.80 10.06 13.67
C PRO A 42 1.49 8.58 13.41
N ASP A 43 1.36 8.23 12.14
CA ASP A 43 1.37 6.83 11.71
C ASP A 43 2.82 6.35 11.65
N ASP A 44 3.34 5.86 12.75
CA ASP A 44 4.75 5.59 12.97
C ASP A 44 5.06 4.12 13.29
N LEU A 45 4.44 3.21 12.58
CA LEU A 45 4.66 1.75 12.69
C LEU A 45 4.21 1.18 14.05
N GLY A 46 3.25 1.84 14.69
CA GLY A 46 2.73 1.38 15.97
C GLY A 46 3.54 1.81 17.20
N HIS A 47 4.47 2.77 17.05
CA HIS A 47 5.26 3.27 18.18
C HIS A 47 4.45 4.19 19.10
N SER A 48 3.73 5.16 18.53
CA SER A 48 2.91 6.10 19.33
C SER A 48 1.69 5.44 19.93
N ILE A 49 1.09 4.48 19.23
CA ILE A 49 0.00 3.65 19.71
C ILE A 49 0.15 2.27 19.09
N SER A 50 0.03 1.21 19.88
CA SER A 50 0.13 -0.14 19.34
C SER A 50 -1.04 -0.44 18.41
N PHE A 51 -0.84 -1.28 17.42
CA PHE A 51 -1.93 -1.69 16.52
C PHE A 51 -3.07 -2.34 17.29
N LYS A 52 -2.75 -3.17 18.27
CA LYS A 52 -3.76 -3.80 19.13
C LYS A 52 -4.63 -2.78 19.84
N ASP A 53 -4.02 -1.78 20.47
CA ASP A 53 -4.75 -0.73 21.19
C ASP A 53 -5.56 0.12 20.22
N PHE A 54 -4.99 0.47 19.08
CA PHE A 54 -5.65 1.25 18.02
C PHE A 54 -6.94 0.55 17.55
N TYR A 55 -6.85 -0.72 17.17
CA TYR A 55 -8.01 -1.45 16.68
C TYR A 55 -9.03 -1.77 17.78
N ASP A 56 -8.59 -2.04 19.00
CA ASP A 56 -9.48 -2.24 20.11
C ASP A 56 -10.30 -0.97 20.44
N ARG A 57 -9.69 0.20 20.35
CA ARG A 57 -10.42 1.46 20.50
C ARG A 57 -11.48 1.64 19.42
N ILE A 58 -11.18 1.28 18.18
CA ILE A 58 -12.18 1.32 17.10
C ILE A 58 -13.34 0.36 17.41
N ARG A 59 -13.05 -0.85 17.87
CA ARG A 59 -14.07 -1.81 18.28
C ARG A 59 -14.95 -1.25 19.40
N ASN A 60 -14.40 -0.42 20.25
CA ASN A 60 -15.09 0.23 21.36
C ASN A 60 -15.71 1.59 20.99
N GLY A 61 -15.80 1.91 19.72
CA GLY A 61 -16.53 3.07 19.22
C GLY A 61 -15.68 4.28 18.81
N ALA A 62 -14.34 4.23 18.91
CA ALA A 62 -13.51 5.33 18.43
C ALA A 62 -13.66 5.50 16.91
N THR A 63 -13.62 6.74 16.46
CA THR A 63 -13.81 7.11 15.05
C THR A 63 -12.62 7.96 14.58
N PRO A 64 -11.45 7.34 14.35
CA PRO A 64 -10.28 8.11 13.96
C PRO A 64 -10.47 8.76 12.58
N THR A 65 -9.86 9.93 12.42
CA THR A 65 -9.75 10.66 11.15
C THR A 65 -8.29 10.76 10.78
N THR A 66 -8.00 10.90 9.48
CA THR A 66 -6.62 10.94 9.00
C THR A 66 -6.30 12.25 8.31
N SER A 67 -5.02 12.60 8.30
CA SER A 67 -4.49 13.69 7.49
C SER A 67 -3.23 13.23 6.76
N GLN A 68 -3.12 13.68 5.51
CA GLN A 68 -2.00 13.35 4.66
C GLN A 68 -0.75 14.15 5.02
N VAL A 69 0.39 13.71 4.52
CA VAL A 69 1.63 14.49 4.53
C VAL A 69 1.41 15.72 3.63
N ASN A 70 1.63 16.91 4.18
CA ASN A 70 1.51 18.15 3.43
C ASN A 70 2.83 18.53 2.73
N SER A 71 2.79 19.54 1.85
CA SER A 71 3.96 19.97 1.10
C SER A 71 5.10 20.45 1.99
N SER A 72 4.81 21.14 3.09
CA SER A 72 5.82 21.61 4.04
C SER A 72 6.53 20.44 4.71
N GLU A 73 5.80 19.40 5.06
CA GLU A 73 6.39 18.18 5.65
C GLU A 73 7.29 17.45 4.65
N PHE A 74 6.90 17.38 3.38
CA PHE A 74 7.76 16.80 2.34
C PHE A 74 9.03 17.64 2.15
N ILE A 75 8.93 18.97 2.15
CA ILE A 75 10.11 19.83 2.03
C ILE A 75 11.06 19.58 3.19
N GLU A 76 10.57 19.60 4.42
CA GLU A 76 11.36 19.32 5.62
C GLU A 76 12.02 17.94 5.56
N PHE A 77 11.30 16.95 5.04
CA PHE A 77 11.78 15.57 4.91
C PHE A 77 12.89 15.43 3.86
N TRP A 78 12.71 16.03 2.69
CA TRP A 78 13.62 15.86 1.55
C TRP A 78 14.79 16.85 1.52
N GLU A 79 14.60 18.07 2.01
CA GLU A 79 15.60 19.14 1.88
C GLU A 79 16.98 18.78 2.41
N PRO A 80 17.12 18.08 3.57
CA PRO A 80 18.45 17.67 4.04
C PRO A 80 19.22 16.81 3.04
N PHE A 81 18.53 15.90 2.33
CA PHE A 81 19.16 15.07 1.30
C PHE A 81 19.54 15.88 0.07
N VAL A 82 18.65 16.77 -0.36
CA VAL A 82 18.90 17.62 -1.53
C VAL A 82 20.07 18.56 -1.30
N LYS A 83 20.18 19.12 -0.10
CA LYS A 83 21.32 19.97 0.30
C LYS A 83 22.65 19.21 0.21
N GLU A 84 22.67 17.93 0.48
CA GLU A 84 23.85 17.07 0.37
C GLU A 84 24.15 16.65 -1.06
N GLY A 85 23.39 17.14 -2.04
CA GLY A 85 23.54 16.79 -3.45
C GLY A 85 22.95 15.45 -3.85
N LYS A 86 22.08 14.88 -3.01
CA LYS A 86 21.40 13.62 -3.32
C LYS A 86 20.09 13.86 -4.05
N ASN A 87 19.83 13.07 -5.05
CA ASN A 87 18.55 13.06 -5.76
C ASN A 87 17.54 12.19 -5.00
N ILE A 88 16.26 12.42 -5.24
CA ILE A 88 15.16 11.73 -4.55
C ILE A 88 14.27 11.01 -5.56
N LEU A 89 13.98 9.75 -5.29
CA LEU A 89 12.88 9.02 -5.90
C LEU A 89 11.88 8.68 -4.82
N HIS A 90 10.68 9.22 -4.91
CA HIS A 90 9.61 9.00 -3.96
C HIS A 90 8.49 8.18 -4.59
N ILE A 91 8.05 7.14 -3.90
CA ILE A 91 6.88 6.36 -4.31
C ILE A 91 5.77 6.67 -3.32
N SER A 92 4.62 7.12 -3.84
CA SER A 92 3.51 7.66 -3.08
C SER A 92 2.33 6.69 -3.00
N LEU A 93 1.55 6.86 -1.93
CA LEU A 93 0.20 6.29 -1.81
C LEU A 93 -0.67 6.75 -3.00
N SER A 94 -1.61 5.92 -3.42
CA SER A 94 -2.49 6.17 -4.56
C SER A 94 -3.19 7.53 -4.51
N SER A 95 -3.14 8.25 -5.63
CA SER A 95 -3.93 9.47 -5.86
C SER A 95 -5.44 9.20 -5.92
N GLY A 96 -5.85 7.96 -6.11
CA GLY A 96 -7.26 7.58 -6.12
C GLY A 96 -7.92 7.62 -4.75
N ILE A 97 -7.13 7.65 -3.67
CA ILE A 97 -7.63 7.64 -2.29
C ILE A 97 -7.09 8.77 -1.42
N SER A 98 -6.13 9.55 -1.90
CA SER A 98 -5.51 10.66 -1.15
C SER A 98 -5.01 11.74 -2.08
N GLY A 99 -4.95 12.97 -1.58
CA GLY A 99 -4.31 14.10 -2.28
C GLY A 99 -2.80 14.18 -2.06
N VAL A 100 -2.17 13.20 -1.44
CA VAL A 100 -0.76 13.25 -1.04
C VAL A 100 0.21 13.40 -2.22
N VAL A 101 -0.13 12.84 -3.39
CA VAL A 101 0.70 13.00 -4.60
C VAL A 101 0.85 14.49 -4.96
N ASN A 102 -0.24 15.26 -4.88
CA ASN A 102 -0.19 16.70 -5.17
C ASN A 102 0.71 17.44 -4.18
N SER A 103 0.67 17.08 -2.89
CA SER A 103 1.54 17.67 -1.88
C SER A 103 3.02 17.36 -2.16
N ALA A 104 3.31 16.12 -2.57
CA ALA A 104 4.66 15.70 -2.96
C ALA A 104 5.16 16.47 -4.19
N ILE A 105 4.31 16.65 -5.19
CA ILE A 105 4.66 17.39 -6.41
C ILE A 105 4.93 18.87 -6.12
N LEU A 106 4.17 19.50 -5.23
CA LEU A 106 4.43 20.88 -4.81
C LEU A 106 5.81 21.01 -4.14
N ALA A 107 6.15 20.06 -3.27
CA ALA A 107 7.46 20.02 -2.62
C ALA A 107 8.59 19.76 -3.63
N GLN A 108 8.38 18.87 -4.58
CA GLN A 108 9.29 18.60 -5.68
C GLN A 108 9.63 19.89 -6.45
N LYS A 109 8.62 20.62 -6.88
CA LYS A 109 8.80 21.87 -7.65
C LYS A 109 9.58 22.90 -6.82
N TYR A 110 9.20 23.08 -5.57
CA TYR A 110 9.89 24.00 -4.65
C TYR A 110 11.37 23.67 -4.51
N LEU A 111 11.70 22.41 -4.27
CA LEU A 111 13.09 22.00 -4.05
C LEU A 111 13.93 22.05 -5.32
N MET A 112 13.39 21.67 -6.46
CA MET A 112 14.11 21.72 -7.74
C MET A 112 14.35 23.16 -8.21
N GLU A 113 13.47 24.09 -7.84
CA GLU A 113 13.66 25.51 -8.10
C GLU A 113 14.70 26.11 -7.14
N LYS A 114 14.62 25.77 -5.84
CA LYS A 114 15.54 26.27 -4.83
C LYS A 114 16.97 25.72 -5.00
N TYR A 115 17.11 24.49 -5.44
CA TYR A 115 18.38 23.79 -5.64
C TYR A 115 18.52 23.37 -7.10
N PRO A 116 18.95 24.29 -8.00
CA PRO A 116 19.09 23.96 -9.42
C PRO A 116 20.03 22.78 -9.65
N GLY A 117 19.62 21.88 -10.56
CA GLY A 117 20.36 20.66 -10.85
C GLY A 117 19.98 19.47 -9.97
N SER A 118 19.21 19.67 -8.90
CA SER A 118 18.67 18.56 -8.13
C SER A 118 17.53 17.87 -8.88
N VAL A 119 17.37 16.56 -8.65
CA VAL A 119 16.29 15.76 -9.25
C VAL A 119 15.46 15.18 -8.11
N VAL A 120 14.18 15.49 -8.10
CA VAL A 120 13.19 14.87 -7.22
C VAL A 120 12.09 14.32 -8.14
N LYS A 121 11.88 13.01 -8.12
CA LYS A 121 10.83 12.37 -8.90
C LYS A 121 9.82 11.69 -7.99
N VAL A 122 8.55 11.78 -8.35
CA VAL A 122 7.43 11.22 -7.59
C VAL A 122 6.68 10.23 -8.47
N VAL A 123 6.50 9.02 -7.97
CA VAL A 123 5.69 7.97 -8.61
C VAL A 123 4.39 7.83 -7.80
N ASP A 124 3.27 7.96 -8.48
CA ASP A 124 1.97 7.57 -7.92
C ASP A 124 1.85 6.06 -8.03
N SER A 125 1.90 5.35 -6.89
CA SER A 125 1.88 3.88 -6.91
C SER A 125 0.56 3.30 -7.39
N LEU A 126 -0.53 4.08 -7.34
CA LEU A 126 -1.90 3.59 -7.55
C LEU A 126 -2.21 2.38 -6.67
N GLY A 127 -1.58 2.31 -5.52
CA GLY A 127 -1.69 1.25 -4.54
C GLY A 127 -1.80 1.78 -3.12
N ALA A 128 -2.03 0.87 -2.19
CA ALA A 128 -2.17 1.17 -0.77
C ALA A 128 -1.64 0.02 0.08
N SER A 129 -1.23 0.34 1.31
CA SER A 129 -0.78 -0.64 2.30
C SER A 129 0.34 -1.53 1.74
N SER A 130 0.39 -2.82 2.07
CA SER A 130 1.51 -3.69 1.67
C SER A 130 1.64 -3.88 0.16
N GLY A 131 0.59 -3.64 -0.62
CA GLY A 131 0.70 -3.64 -2.09
C GLY A 131 1.50 -2.43 -2.61
N TYR A 132 1.28 -1.26 -2.03
CA TYR A 132 2.14 -0.10 -2.25
C TYR A 132 3.56 -0.41 -1.78
N GLY A 133 3.70 -1.02 -0.60
CA GLY A 133 4.98 -1.46 -0.07
C GLY A 133 5.70 -2.44 -0.99
N MET A 134 4.98 -3.32 -1.68
CA MET A 134 5.56 -4.24 -2.65
C MET A 134 6.24 -3.50 -3.80
N LEU A 135 5.61 -2.46 -4.34
CA LEU A 135 6.24 -1.64 -5.38
C LEU A 135 7.53 -0.99 -4.86
N VAL A 136 7.49 -0.47 -3.63
CA VAL A 136 8.68 0.12 -2.99
C VAL A 136 9.79 -0.93 -2.86
N GLU A 137 9.47 -2.15 -2.44
CA GLU A 137 10.49 -3.20 -2.28
C GLU A 137 11.10 -3.60 -3.64
N TYR A 138 10.30 -3.73 -4.69
CA TYR A 138 10.85 -4.00 -6.03
C TYR A 138 11.83 -2.91 -6.48
N VAL A 139 11.48 -1.65 -6.25
CA VAL A 139 12.37 -0.54 -6.59
C VAL A 139 13.63 -0.55 -5.71
N ALA A 140 13.48 -0.88 -4.43
CA ALA A 140 14.63 -1.05 -3.53
C ALA A 140 15.58 -2.15 -4.02
N ASP A 141 15.03 -3.27 -4.50
CA ASP A 141 15.83 -4.36 -5.08
C ASP A 141 16.63 -3.87 -6.29
N MET A 142 16.00 -3.11 -7.17
CA MET A 142 16.67 -2.54 -8.34
C MET A 142 17.77 -1.56 -7.96
N LYS A 143 17.51 -0.70 -6.97
CA LYS A 143 18.51 0.24 -6.45
C LYS A 143 19.72 -0.52 -5.89
N ASP A 144 19.48 -1.57 -5.11
CA ASP A 144 20.54 -2.38 -4.53
C ASP A 144 21.35 -3.14 -5.60
N GLU A 145 20.75 -3.42 -6.76
CA GLU A 145 21.44 -3.98 -7.93
C GLU A 145 22.24 -2.93 -8.73
N GLY A 146 22.20 -1.67 -8.31
CA GLY A 146 22.94 -0.60 -8.97
C GLY A 146 22.18 0.13 -10.07
N LYS A 147 20.87 -0.06 -10.20
CA LYS A 147 20.07 0.68 -11.17
C LYS A 147 20.00 2.16 -10.80
N THR A 148 19.95 3.02 -11.82
CA THR A 148 19.87 4.47 -11.65
C THR A 148 18.47 4.90 -11.20
N LEU A 149 18.37 6.13 -10.71
CA LEU A 149 17.07 6.74 -10.37
C LEU A 149 16.14 6.70 -11.58
N GLU A 150 16.63 7.07 -12.74
CA GLU A 150 15.82 7.11 -13.97
C GLU A 150 15.33 5.71 -14.37
N GLU A 151 16.20 4.71 -14.29
CA GLU A 151 15.82 3.33 -14.57
C GLU A 151 14.76 2.83 -13.60
N CYS A 152 14.92 3.12 -12.31
CA CYS A 152 13.94 2.77 -11.27
C CYS A 152 12.61 3.49 -11.47
N TYR A 153 12.65 4.78 -11.79
CA TYR A 153 11.46 5.59 -12.06
C TYR A 153 10.67 5.04 -13.24
N GLU A 154 11.34 4.81 -14.36
CA GLU A 154 10.70 4.27 -15.56
C GLU A 154 10.10 2.89 -15.32
N TRP A 155 10.83 2.02 -14.64
CA TRP A 155 10.31 0.69 -14.29
C TRP A 155 9.05 0.79 -13.43
N ALA A 156 9.07 1.62 -12.40
CA ALA A 156 7.93 1.80 -11.51
C ALA A 156 6.69 2.33 -12.26
N GLU A 157 6.89 3.32 -13.16
CA GLU A 157 5.81 3.86 -13.98
C GLU A 157 5.22 2.80 -14.91
N GLU A 158 6.04 1.94 -15.50
CA GLU A 158 5.59 0.89 -16.41
C GLU A 158 4.92 -0.27 -15.68
N HIS A 159 5.32 -0.57 -14.43
CA HIS A 159 4.92 -1.81 -13.75
C HIS A 159 3.94 -1.60 -12.60
N LYS A 160 3.67 -0.37 -12.16
CA LYS A 160 2.79 -0.11 -11.01
C LYS A 160 1.40 -0.74 -11.16
N LEU A 161 0.84 -0.80 -12.36
CA LEU A 161 -0.45 -1.43 -12.61
C LEU A 161 -0.38 -2.96 -12.71
N ASN A 162 0.82 -3.54 -12.69
CA ASN A 162 0.99 -4.99 -12.69
C ASN A 162 0.85 -5.58 -11.29
N ILE A 163 0.81 -4.76 -10.26
CA ILE A 163 0.57 -5.22 -8.89
C ILE A 163 -0.92 -5.25 -8.64
N HIS A 164 -1.44 -6.41 -8.26
CA HIS A 164 -2.83 -6.60 -7.86
C HIS A 164 -3.00 -6.25 -6.40
N HIS A 165 -4.18 -5.70 -6.08
CA HIS A 165 -4.59 -5.39 -4.72
C HIS A 165 -6.01 -5.91 -4.54
N TRP A 166 -6.16 -7.10 -3.98
CA TRP A 166 -7.46 -7.69 -3.64
C TRP A 166 -7.62 -7.71 -2.12
N PHE A 167 -8.78 -7.35 -1.63
CA PHE A 167 -9.03 -7.33 -0.20
C PHE A 167 -10.48 -7.62 0.13
N PHE A 168 -10.71 -8.06 1.34
CA PHE A 168 -12.04 -8.27 1.88
C PHE A 168 -12.11 -7.75 3.30
N SER A 169 -13.33 -7.52 3.80
CA SER A 169 -13.55 -7.15 5.19
C SER A 169 -14.81 -7.77 5.72
N THR A 170 -14.78 -8.14 7.00
CA THR A 170 -15.95 -8.64 7.71
C THR A 170 -16.80 -7.52 8.29
N ASN A 171 -16.30 -6.28 8.28
CA ASN A 171 -16.99 -5.12 8.81
C ASN A 171 -16.69 -3.88 7.96
N LEU A 172 -17.71 -3.32 7.32
CA LEU A 172 -17.58 -2.16 6.44
C LEU A 172 -17.89 -0.81 7.12
N THR A 173 -18.07 -0.80 8.42
CA THR A 173 -18.44 0.42 9.18
C THR A 173 -17.41 1.55 8.99
N SER A 174 -16.12 1.25 9.13
CA SER A 174 -15.05 2.25 8.96
C SER A 174 -14.90 2.68 7.51
N TYR A 175 -15.06 1.78 6.55
CA TYR A 175 -15.05 2.12 5.12
C TYR A 175 -16.14 3.12 4.77
N ARG A 176 -17.34 2.89 5.28
CA ARG A 176 -18.48 3.79 5.08
C ARG A 176 -18.20 5.18 5.63
N ARG A 177 -17.69 5.25 6.85
CA ARG A 177 -17.34 6.53 7.50
C ARG A 177 -16.18 7.23 6.78
N GLY A 178 -15.19 6.47 6.33
CA GLY A 178 -13.99 6.99 5.67
C GLY A 178 -14.23 7.51 4.25
N GLY A 179 -15.29 7.07 3.59
CA GLY A 179 -15.73 7.60 2.30
C GLY A 179 -14.78 7.37 1.12
N ARG A 180 -13.87 6.38 1.19
CA ARG A 180 -12.92 6.09 0.09
C ARG A 180 -13.39 5.01 -0.87
N ILE A 181 -14.52 4.36 -0.58
CA ILE A 181 -15.11 3.39 -1.50
C ILE A 181 -16.25 4.06 -2.26
N SER A 182 -16.11 4.14 -3.58
CA SER A 182 -17.20 4.53 -4.46
C SER A 182 -18.24 3.41 -4.50
N SER A 183 -19.52 3.76 -4.55
CA SER A 183 -20.65 2.81 -4.54
C SER A 183 -20.76 2.01 -3.23
N ALA A 184 -20.23 2.52 -2.11
CA ALA A 184 -20.42 1.92 -0.79
C ALA A 184 -21.90 1.72 -0.47
N SER A 185 -22.78 2.59 -0.97
CA SER A 185 -24.23 2.45 -0.85
C SER A 185 -24.77 1.13 -1.43
N PHE A 186 -24.08 0.56 -2.41
CA PHE A 186 -24.45 -0.73 -3.02
C PHE A 186 -24.42 -1.87 -2.00
N PHE A 187 -23.53 -1.80 -1.00
CA PHE A 187 -23.39 -2.81 0.03
C PHE A 187 -24.16 -2.49 1.31
N LEU A 188 -24.63 -1.23 1.50
CA LEU A 188 -25.14 -0.75 2.78
C LEU A 188 -26.39 -1.47 3.29
N GLY A 189 -27.26 -1.89 2.39
CA GLY A 189 -28.48 -2.62 2.77
C GLY A 189 -28.26 -4.10 3.10
N GLN A 190 -27.04 -4.62 2.93
CA GLN A 190 -26.74 -6.04 3.03
C GLN A 190 -25.55 -6.35 3.95
N LEU A 191 -25.06 -5.35 4.70
CA LEU A 191 -23.82 -5.41 5.50
C LEU A 191 -23.78 -6.52 6.54
N LEU A 192 -24.94 -6.94 7.05
CA LEU A 192 -24.99 -7.91 8.14
C LEU A 192 -24.75 -9.36 7.71
N LYS A 193 -24.69 -9.64 6.41
CA LYS A 193 -24.68 -11.02 5.89
C LYS A 193 -23.66 -11.30 4.80
N ILE A 194 -22.81 -10.32 4.45
CA ILE A 194 -21.82 -10.50 3.39
C ILE A 194 -20.41 -10.17 3.86
N CYS A 195 -19.45 -10.82 3.22
CA CYS A 195 -18.03 -10.49 3.31
C CYS A 195 -17.56 -10.14 1.90
N PRO A 196 -17.66 -8.88 1.49
CA PRO A 196 -17.40 -8.51 0.09
C PRO A 196 -15.93 -8.64 -0.28
N LEU A 197 -15.68 -8.95 -1.54
CA LEU A 197 -14.36 -8.92 -2.15
C LEU A 197 -14.23 -7.66 -3.00
N LEU A 198 -13.19 -6.90 -2.74
CA LEU A 198 -12.90 -5.63 -3.39
C LEU A 198 -11.51 -5.68 -4.01
N ASN A 199 -11.23 -4.75 -4.91
CA ASN A 199 -9.88 -4.55 -5.42
C ASN A 199 -9.60 -3.06 -5.68
N MET A 200 -8.41 -2.78 -6.18
CA MET A 200 -8.07 -1.45 -6.66
C MET A 200 -8.09 -1.46 -8.19
N ASP A 201 -8.71 -0.44 -8.78
CA ASP A 201 -8.78 -0.28 -10.23
C ASP A 201 -7.53 0.39 -10.81
N TYR A 202 -7.54 0.64 -12.12
CA TYR A 202 -6.41 1.27 -12.83
C TYR A 202 -6.15 2.73 -12.42
N LEU A 203 -7.12 3.38 -11.76
CA LEU A 203 -6.94 4.73 -11.20
C LEU A 203 -6.59 4.71 -9.72
N GLY A 204 -6.33 3.53 -9.15
CA GLY A 204 -5.95 3.37 -7.75
C GLY A 204 -7.09 3.63 -6.78
N ARG A 205 -8.33 3.40 -7.20
CA ARG A 205 -9.54 3.53 -6.38
C ARG A 205 -9.98 2.19 -5.84
N LEU A 206 -10.62 2.19 -4.67
CA LEU A 206 -11.17 1.00 -4.03
C LEU A 206 -12.54 0.68 -4.63
N ILE A 207 -12.66 -0.48 -5.25
CA ILE A 207 -13.88 -0.87 -5.99
C ILE A 207 -14.43 -2.19 -5.47
N PRO A 208 -15.71 -2.23 -5.03
CA PRO A 208 -16.39 -3.48 -4.73
C PRO A 208 -16.56 -4.32 -6.00
N ARG A 209 -16.23 -5.61 -5.92
CA ARG A 209 -16.31 -6.50 -7.08
C ARG A 209 -17.30 -7.65 -6.89
N LYS A 210 -17.30 -8.29 -5.72
CA LYS A 210 -18.12 -9.46 -5.48
C LYS A 210 -18.80 -9.40 -4.12
N LYS A 211 -20.10 -9.73 -4.10
CA LYS A 211 -20.86 -9.92 -2.86
C LYS A 211 -20.78 -11.40 -2.51
N ILE A 212 -20.11 -11.70 -1.40
CA ILE A 212 -19.93 -13.08 -0.97
C ILE A 212 -20.51 -13.20 0.44
N ARG A 213 -21.21 -14.28 0.72
CA ARG A 213 -21.99 -14.40 1.96
C ARG A 213 -21.18 -14.72 3.19
N THR A 214 -20.05 -15.43 3.04
CA THR A 214 -19.27 -15.87 4.20
C THR A 214 -17.81 -15.52 4.04
N LYS A 215 -17.14 -15.29 5.15
CA LYS A 215 -15.70 -15.05 5.18
C LYS A 215 -14.92 -16.22 4.56
N ASP A 216 -15.28 -17.44 4.88
CA ASP A 216 -14.56 -18.61 4.35
C ASP A 216 -14.67 -18.71 2.82
N LYS A 217 -15.83 -18.41 2.25
CA LYS A 217 -15.99 -18.36 0.79
C LYS A 217 -15.19 -17.21 0.17
N THR A 218 -15.08 -16.06 0.86
CA THR A 218 -14.31 -14.92 0.37
C THR A 218 -12.82 -15.22 0.41
N ILE A 219 -12.34 -15.92 1.43
CA ILE A 219 -10.95 -16.38 1.49
C ILE A 219 -10.61 -17.26 0.29
N ILE A 220 -11.49 -18.20 -0.05
CA ILE A 220 -11.32 -19.06 -1.22
C ILE A 220 -11.33 -18.23 -2.49
N GLU A 221 -12.27 -17.29 -2.63
CA GLU A 221 -12.41 -16.49 -3.84
C GLU A 221 -11.23 -15.53 -4.06
N THR A 222 -10.66 -14.95 -3.01
CA THR A 222 -9.48 -14.11 -3.19
C THR A 222 -8.29 -14.91 -3.74
N VAL A 223 -8.14 -16.16 -3.33
CA VAL A 223 -7.09 -17.02 -3.86
C VAL A 223 -7.42 -17.49 -5.28
N ASN A 224 -8.69 -17.74 -5.60
CA ASN A 224 -9.11 -18.04 -6.98
C ASN A 224 -8.78 -16.88 -7.93
N MET A 225 -8.97 -15.63 -7.49
CA MET A 225 -8.57 -14.45 -8.28
C MET A 225 -7.06 -14.44 -8.54
N MET A 226 -6.26 -14.83 -7.56
CA MET A 226 -4.82 -14.95 -7.74
C MET A 226 -4.48 -16.05 -8.75
N ILE A 227 -5.11 -17.22 -8.66
CA ILE A 227 -4.88 -18.32 -9.61
C ILE A 227 -5.20 -17.87 -11.03
N GLU A 228 -6.30 -17.13 -11.21
CA GLU A 228 -6.76 -16.66 -12.52
C GLU A 228 -5.85 -15.58 -13.12
N HIS A 229 -5.34 -14.65 -12.30
CA HIS A 229 -4.70 -13.43 -12.78
C HIS A 229 -3.20 -13.33 -12.54
N ALA A 230 -2.62 -14.14 -11.65
CA ALA A 230 -1.19 -14.03 -11.33
C ALA A 230 -0.32 -14.29 -12.57
N GLU A 231 0.82 -13.61 -12.62
CA GLU A 231 1.84 -13.86 -13.63
C GLU A 231 2.24 -15.34 -13.60
N ASP A 232 2.24 -15.99 -14.77
CA ASP A 232 2.58 -17.40 -14.91
C ASP A 232 1.64 -18.36 -14.15
N GLY A 233 0.42 -17.90 -13.83
CA GLY A 233 -0.59 -18.74 -13.16
C GLY A 233 -0.11 -19.30 -11.84
N THR A 234 -0.33 -20.59 -11.58
CA THR A 234 0.10 -21.26 -10.35
C THR A 234 1.62 -21.50 -10.27
N ASN A 235 2.35 -21.21 -11.32
CA ASN A 235 3.82 -21.22 -11.30
C ASN A 235 4.43 -19.90 -10.82
N TYR A 236 3.59 -18.94 -10.42
CA TYR A 236 4.03 -17.64 -9.93
C TYR A 236 5.15 -17.78 -8.89
N ASN A 237 6.21 -17.00 -9.07
CA ASN A 237 7.42 -17.05 -8.28
C ASN A 237 7.86 -15.67 -7.76
N GLY A 238 7.02 -14.66 -7.88
CA GLY A 238 7.31 -13.31 -7.43
C GLY A 238 6.96 -13.08 -5.96
N LYS A 239 6.88 -11.82 -5.58
CA LYS A 239 6.49 -11.44 -4.22
C LYS A 239 5.00 -11.65 -4.00
N CYS A 240 4.63 -12.03 -2.79
CA CYS A 240 3.24 -12.09 -2.34
C CYS A 240 3.17 -11.57 -0.92
N PHE A 241 2.43 -10.47 -0.73
CA PHE A 241 2.24 -9.84 0.57
C PHE A 241 0.77 -9.92 0.97
N ILE A 242 0.55 -10.20 2.24
CA ILE A 242 -0.76 -10.15 2.87
C ILE A 242 -0.67 -9.15 4.01
N CYS A 243 -1.63 -8.25 4.13
CA CYS A 243 -1.75 -7.40 5.29
C CYS A 243 -3.14 -7.53 5.91
N HIS A 244 -3.22 -7.32 7.23
CA HIS A 244 -4.47 -7.49 7.95
C HIS A 244 -4.64 -6.40 9.01
N SER A 245 -5.89 -6.06 9.29
CA SER A 245 -6.24 -5.11 10.34
C SER A 245 -6.71 -5.86 11.58
N ASP A 246 -5.74 -6.31 12.38
CA ASP A 246 -5.93 -7.04 13.65
C ASP A 246 -6.81 -8.28 13.52
N CYS A 247 -6.58 -9.05 12.46
CA CYS A 247 -7.24 -10.33 12.20
C CYS A 247 -6.24 -11.36 11.63
N LEU A 248 -5.17 -11.60 12.40
CA LEU A 248 -4.06 -12.46 11.98
C LEU A 248 -4.51 -13.87 11.57
N ASP A 249 -5.47 -14.46 12.28
CA ASP A 249 -5.96 -15.80 11.94
C ASP A 249 -6.53 -15.88 10.53
N ASP A 250 -7.25 -14.86 10.11
CA ASP A 250 -7.78 -14.77 8.75
C ASP A 250 -6.66 -14.60 7.72
N ALA A 251 -5.66 -13.78 8.04
CA ALA A 251 -4.48 -13.61 7.18
C ALA A 251 -3.71 -14.92 7.02
N ILE A 252 -3.55 -15.69 8.10
CA ILE A 252 -2.89 -17.00 8.05
C ILE A 252 -3.67 -17.97 7.16
N LYS A 253 -5.00 -17.97 7.23
CA LYS A 253 -5.82 -18.81 6.37
C LYS A 253 -5.61 -18.49 4.89
N VAL A 254 -5.53 -17.20 4.55
CA VAL A 254 -5.23 -16.79 3.16
C VAL A 254 -3.83 -17.24 2.77
N LYS A 255 -2.84 -17.00 3.62
CA LYS A 255 -1.45 -17.42 3.38
C LYS A 255 -1.35 -18.93 3.14
N ASP A 256 -1.94 -19.72 4.01
CA ASP A 256 -1.87 -21.19 3.91
C ASP A 256 -2.52 -21.68 2.61
N LEU A 257 -3.64 -21.09 2.23
CA LEU A 257 -4.30 -21.46 0.99
C LEU A 257 -3.48 -21.05 -0.25
N VAL A 258 -2.89 -19.83 -0.24
CA VAL A 258 -1.98 -19.39 -1.31
C VAL A 258 -0.81 -20.36 -1.42
N GLU A 259 -0.15 -20.69 -0.33
CA GLU A 259 1.01 -21.58 -0.35
C GLU A 259 0.66 -23.00 -0.79
N SER A 260 -0.58 -23.45 -0.55
CA SER A 260 -1.05 -24.76 -1.02
C SER A 260 -1.31 -24.79 -2.53
N LYS A 261 -1.67 -23.65 -3.14
CA LYS A 261 -1.99 -23.53 -4.57
C LYS A 261 -0.81 -23.08 -5.45
N PHE A 262 0.18 -22.44 -4.85
CA PHE A 262 1.35 -21.88 -5.53
C PHE A 262 2.63 -22.51 -4.96
N PRO A 263 3.09 -23.63 -5.56
CA PRO A 263 4.24 -24.37 -5.00
C PRO A 263 5.51 -23.54 -4.82
N ASN A 264 5.74 -22.57 -5.72
CA ASN A 264 6.92 -21.72 -5.66
C ASN A 264 6.85 -20.66 -4.54
N LEU A 265 5.69 -20.47 -3.92
CA LEU A 265 5.51 -19.51 -2.84
C LEU A 265 5.57 -20.15 -1.44
N LYS A 266 5.74 -21.45 -1.35
CA LYS A 266 5.75 -22.13 -0.05
C LYS A 266 6.84 -21.56 0.87
N GLY A 267 6.40 -21.07 2.04
CA GLY A 267 7.28 -20.43 3.02
C GLY A 267 7.73 -19.02 2.66
N LYS A 268 7.21 -18.44 1.57
CA LYS A 268 7.64 -17.12 1.06
C LYS A 268 6.59 -16.02 1.17
N VAL A 269 5.34 -16.36 1.46
CA VAL A 269 4.28 -15.36 1.62
C VAL A 269 4.52 -14.60 2.92
N ARG A 270 4.54 -13.26 2.86
CA ARG A 270 4.77 -12.41 4.02
C ARG A 270 3.48 -11.78 4.51
N ILE A 271 3.36 -11.66 5.85
CA ILE A 271 2.21 -11.04 6.49
C ILE A 271 2.66 -9.77 7.21
N TYR A 272 1.91 -8.69 6.99
CA TYR A 272 2.12 -7.38 7.61
C TYR A 272 0.84 -6.89 8.28
N SER A 273 0.97 -5.95 9.20
CA SER A 273 -0.18 -5.28 9.82
C SER A 273 -0.58 -4.04 9.04
N VAL A 274 -1.86 -3.86 8.80
CA VAL A 274 -2.39 -2.61 8.26
C VAL A 274 -2.16 -1.52 9.31
N GLY A 275 -1.48 -0.44 8.90
CA GLY A 275 -1.12 0.66 9.78
C GLY A 275 -2.30 1.55 10.14
N THR A 276 -2.04 2.55 10.97
CA THR A 276 -3.11 3.37 11.58
C THR A 276 -3.81 4.30 10.59
N THR A 277 -3.12 4.77 9.54
CA THR A 277 -3.78 5.59 8.50
C THR A 277 -4.78 4.77 7.70
N ILE A 278 -4.32 3.71 7.06
CA ILE A 278 -5.19 2.83 6.28
C ILE A 278 -6.23 2.19 7.22
N GLY A 279 -5.80 1.78 8.41
CA GLY A 279 -6.68 1.18 9.43
C GLY A 279 -7.79 2.10 9.93
N SER A 280 -7.59 3.41 9.91
CA SER A 280 -8.66 4.38 10.23
C SER A 280 -9.81 4.31 9.23
N HIS A 281 -9.52 3.96 7.98
CA HIS A 281 -10.53 3.84 6.92
C HIS A 281 -11.08 2.42 6.77
N THR A 282 -10.30 1.41 7.11
CA THR A 282 -10.73 0.01 6.99
C THR A 282 -11.40 -0.51 8.25
N GLY A 283 -10.98 -0.04 9.41
CA GLY A 283 -11.32 -0.68 10.69
C GLY A 283 -10.71 -2.08 10.79
N PRO A 284 -10.97 -2.78 11.90
CA PRO A 284 -10.52 -4.16 12.07
C PRO A 284 -11.26 -5.12 11.14
N GLY A 285 -10.64 -6.26 10.81
CA GLY A 285 -11.27 -7.33 10.03
C GLY A 285 -10.99 -7.31 8.55
N THR A 286 -10.11 -6.45 8.07
CA THR A 286 -9.67 -6.42 6.67
C THR A 286 -8.45 -7.30 6.45
N VAL A 287 -8.47 -8.07 5.37
CA VAL A 287 -7.29 -8.79 4.85
C VAL A 287 -7.11 -8.39 3.38
N ALA A 288 -5.91 -7.96 3.04
CA ALA A 288 -5.54 -7.61 1.68
C ALA A 288 -4.39 -8.51 1.20
N ARG A 289 -4.40 -8.84 -0.07
CA ARG A 289 -3.39 -9.68 -0.72
C ARG A 289 -2.90 -8.97 -1.98
N SER A 290 -1.59 -8.97 -2.18
CA SER A 290 -0.96 -8.38 -3.36
C SER A 290 0.09 -9.30 -3.96
N GLU A 291 0.13 -9.33 -5.28
CA GLU A 291 1.12 -10.02 -6.11
C GLU A 291 1.18 -9.35 -7.47
N GLU A 292 2.07 -9.82 -8.34
CA GLU A 292 2.13 -9.35 -9.73
C GLU A 292 1.11 -10.11 -10.58
N ARG A 293 0.34 -9.38 -11.37
CA ARG A 293 -0.62 -9.95 -12.29
C ARG A 293 0.00 -10.25 -13.66
N ARG A 294 -0.65 -11.16 -14.39
CA ARG A 294 -0.35 -11.40 -15.80
C ARG A 294 -0.63 -10.13 -16.60
N VAL A 295 0.31 -9.78 -17.48
CA VAL A 295 0.16 -8.67 -18.42
C VAL A 295 0.16 -9.28 -19.83
N GLY A 296 -1.03 -9.34 -20.45
CA GLY A 296 -1.18 -9.72 -21.85
C GLY A 296 -1.21 -8.49 -22.76
N LYS A 297 -1.11 -8.69 -24.07
CA LYS A 297 -1.25 -7.62 -25.07
C LYS A 297 -2.61 -6.91 -24.98
N GLU A 298 -3.60 -7.58 -24.41
CA GLU A 298 -4.97 -7.11 -24.30
C GLU A 298 -5.26 -6.37 -22.98
N CYS A 299 -4.39 -6.52 -21.98
CA CYS A 299 -4.57 -5.94 -20.65
C CYS A 299 -3.50 -4.89 -20.39
N ARG A 300 -3.66 -3.70 -20.95
CA ARG A 300 -2.74 -2.58 -20.73
C ARG A 300 -3.01 -1.86 -19.41
N SER A 301 -4.14 -2.12 -18.78
CA SER A 301 -4.52 -1.48 -17.53
C SER A 301 -5.10 -2.49 -16.55
N ARG A 302 -4.84 -2.23 -15.27
CA ARG A 302 -5.45 -2.97 -14.16
C ARG A 302 -6.90 -2.49 -14.01
N TRP A 303 -7.86 -3.37 -14.32
CA TRP A 303 -9.30 -3.12 -14.07
C TRP A 303 -9.78 -1.74 -14.52
N SER A 304 -10.16 -1.64 -15.73
CA SER A 304 -10.83 -0.46 -16.28
C SER A 304 -12.26 -0.28 -15.73
#